data_903241b075d14fc9d0716171c49fb0dd
#
_entry.id   903241b075d14fc9d0716171c49fb0dd
#
_cell.length_a   1.000
_cell.length_b   1.000
_cell.length_c   1.000
_cell.angle_alpha   90.00
_cell.angle_beta   90.00
_cell.angle_gamma   90.00
#
_symmetry.space_group_name_H-M   'P 1'
#
loop_
_entity.id
_entity.type
_entity.pdbx_description
1 polymer ?
#
loop_
_entity_poly.entity_id
_entity_poly.type
_entity_poly.pdbx_seq_one_letter_code
_entity_poly.pdbx_strand_id
1 'polypeptide(L)'
;MSRRKAIFAHITTEVFPQVFKILSIFFSMRKFIFITLAAAFFALSASADDGLSVKSFRWKDGDYVGDATKNVPNGKGRLIMGNGDIYEGDFVKGKRQGYGILTLKSGEKYEGQWFNNEQHGRGVYYYINNNRYDGLWYRDYKEGKGTMYYYNGDVYSGDWKDDKRNGEGTYTYVSGASYKGHWVNDKKQGKGSFDWFDGTKYEGNWFNNQRNGFGTYYYADGDMYVGDWKDDNQHGKGIYRFKNGDVYEGQYQNGERTGEGVTNFANGDKYTGRFLNGEQSGQGTYIWKGKATYTGQWKADKPDGRGVYKTKAGDNYDGTWKNGMMDGEGVLHTAQGERYKGQFKDNQKHGSCIEITVDGTRFEGSYDRGERHGNFTEYDKNGNKIAAGSYNHGRRTETFRK
;
A
#
# COMPACT_ATOMS: atom_id res chain seq x y z
N MET A 1 -27.10 -1.39 25.18
CA MET A 1 -26.81 -1.40 23.74
C MET A 1 -28.06 -1.09 22.93
N SER A 2 -28.72 0.06 23.13
CA SER A 2 -29.95 0.41 22.38
C SER A 2 -30.38 1.85 22.60
N ARG A 3 -29.52 2.86 22.41
CA ARG A 3 -29.92 4.29 22.33
C ARG A 3 -29.00 5.16 21.47
N ARG A 4 -27.99 4.60 20.79
CA ARG A 4 -27.11 5.38 19.89
C ARG A 4 -27.35 5.14 18.38
N LYS A 5 -28.27 4.28 17.98
CA LYS A 5 -28.61 4.06 16.56
C LYS A 5 -29.75 4.95 16.02
N ALA A 6 -30.46 5.68 16.85
CA ALA A 6 -31.60 6.50 16.41
C ALA A 6 -31.26 7.96 16.04
N ILE A 7 -30.07 8.45 16.38
CA ILE A 7 -29.68 9.85 16.11
C ILE A 7 -28.99 10.02 14.75
N PHE A 8 -28.38 8.96 14.20
CA PHE A 8 -27.73 9.04 12.89
C PHE A 8 -28.67 8.89 11.68
N ALA A 9 -29.87 8.37 11.88
CA ALA A 9 -30.85 8.18 10.79
C ALA A 9 -31.69 9.44 10.47
N HIS A 10 -31.68 10.46 11.33
CA HIS A 10 -32.51 11.65 11.12
C HIS A 10 -31.77 12.83 10.50
N ILE A 11 -30.44 12.79 10.46
CA ILE A 11 -29.63 13.88 9.86
C ILE A 11 -29.36 13.67 8.36
N THR A 12 -29.49 12.44 7.86
CA THR A 12 -29.20 12.11 6.47
C THR A 12 -30.36 12.30 5.49
N THR A 13 -31.59 12.51 5.97
CA THR A 13 -32.79 12.60 5.10
C THR A 13 -33.24 14.02 4.79
N GLU A 14 -32.86 15.05 5.53
CA GLU A 14 -33.35 16.42 5.30
C GLU A 14 -32.29 17.41 4.76
N VAL A 15 -31.00 17.15 4.91
CA VAL A 15 -29.95 18.12 4.48
C VAL A 15 -29.46 17.86 3.04
N PHE A 16 -29.50 16.63 2.56
CA PHE A 16 -29.00 16.29 1.22
C PHE A 16 -29.85 16.79 0.03
N PRO A 17 -31.19 16.88 0.09
CA PRO A 17 -31.97 17.40 -1.03
C PRO A 17 -31.82 18.92 -1.26
N GLN A 18 -31.54 19.71 -0.22
CA GLN A 18 -31.43 21.17 -0.35
C GLN A 18 -30.07 21.60 -0.94
N VAL A 19 -28.99 20.89 -0.63
CA VAL A 19 -27.65 21.19 -1.18
C VAL A 19 -27.60 20.86 -2.68
N PHE A 20 -28.25 19.79 -3.12
CA PHE A 20 -28.34 19.46 -4.56
C PHE A 20 -29.21 20.46 -5.33
N LYS A 21 -30.25 21.01 -4.72
CA LYS A 21 -31.10 22.01 -5.36
C LYS A 21 -30.40 23.35 -5.49
N ILE A 22 -29.58 23.74 -4.52
CA ILE A 22 -28.78 24.98 -4.57
C ILE A 22 -27.64 24.85 -5.59
N LEU A 23 -26.96 23.70 -5.66
CA LEU A 23 -25.93 23.45 -6.68
C LEU A 23 -26.53 23.39 -8.11
N SER A 24 -27.72 22.82 -8.28
CA SER A 24 -28.35 22.79 -9.60
C SER A 24 -28.82 24.18 -10.07
N ILE A 25 -29.24 25.08 -9.16
CA ILE A 25 -29.60 26.45 -9.45
C ILE A 25 -28.37 27.29 -9.82
N PHE A 26 -27.24 27.10 -9.14
CA PHE A 26 -25.97 27.76 -9.50
C PHE A 26 -25.41 27.26 -10.84
N PHE A 27 -25.57 25.96 -11.17
CA PHE A 27 -25.16 25.43 -12.46
C PHE A 27 -26.08 25.91 -13.61
N SER A 28 -27.38 26.08 -13.38
CA SER A 28 -28.33 26.59 -14.35
C SER A 28 -28.16 28.10 -14.58
N MET A 29 -27.91 28.87 -13.53
CA MET A 29 -27.66 30.32 -13.67
C MET A 29 -26.33 30.63 -14.39
N ARG A 30 -25.28 29.80 -14.21
CA ARG A 30 -24.04 29.96 -15.00
C ARG A 30 -24.26 29.67 -16.49
N LYS A 31 -25.08 28.69 -16.86
CA LYS A 31 -25.40 28.44 -18.27
C LYS A 31 -26.18 29.60 -18.89
N PHE A 32 -27.08 30.26 -18.16
CA PHE A 32 -27.85 31.39 -18.68
C PHE A 32 -27.05 32.71 -18.82
N ILE A 33 -26.10 32.95 -17.90
CA ILE A 33 -25.27 34.16 -17.96
C ILE A 33 -24.23 34.07 -19.11
N PHE A 34 -23.75 32.87 -19.45
CA PHE A 34 -22.79 32.70 -20.55
C PHE A 34 -23.43 32.78 -21.95
N ILE A 35 -24.69 32.40 -22.10
CA ILE A 35 -25.39 32.47 -23.39
C ILE A 35 -25.81 33.92 -23.71
N THR A 36 -26.14 34.73 -22.71
CA THR A 36 -26.50 36.14 -22.89
C THR A 36 -25.29 37.06 -23.09
N LEU A 37 -24.10 36.73 -22.56
CA LEU A 37 -22.89 37.52 -22.81
C LEU A 37 -22.30 37.30 -24.21
N ALA A 38 -22.43 36.11 -24.81
CA ALA A 38 -21.96 35.87 -26.18
C ALA A 38 -22.82 36.60 -27.23
N ALA A 39 -24.12 36.76 -26.96
CA ALA A 39 -25.01 37.53 -27.85
C ALA A 39 -24.90 39.06 -27.67
N ALA A 40 -24.48 39.53 -26.46
CA ALA A 40 -24.36 40.95 -26.20
C ALA A 40 -23.04 41.57 -26.73
N PHE A 41 -22.01 40.76 -27.00
CA PHE A 41 -20.74 41.27 -27.50
C PHE A 41 -20.81 41.70 -29.00
N PHE A 42 -21.79 41.22 -29.74
CA PHE A 42 -21.99 41.65 -31.15
C PHE A 42 -22.90 42.88 -31.30
N ALA A 43 -23.57 43.32 -30.23
CA ALA A 43 -24.56 44.42 -30.32
C ALA A 43 -24.07 45.78 -29.82
N LEU A 44 -22.84 45.87 -29.25
CA LEU A 44 -22.37 47.14 -28.63
C LEU A 44 -21.06 47.68 -29.22
N SER A 45 -20.77 47.46 -30.49
CA SER A 45 -19.68 48.19 -31.16
C SER A 45 -20.15 48.90 -32.43
N ALA A 46 -21.26 49.59 -32.32
CA ALA A 46 -21.66 50.57 -33.35
C ALA A 46 -21.45 51.98 -32.80
N SER A 47 -20.18 52.39 -32.60
CA SER A 47 -19.76 53.79 -32.62
C SER A 47 -18.28 53.92 -32.36
N ALA A 48 -17.48 53.84 -33.42
CA ALA A 48 -16.29 54.63 -33.68
C ALA A 48 -15.88 54.32 -35.10
N ASP A 49 -15.89 55.34 -35.90
CA ASP A 49 -15.55 55.35 -37.32
C ASP A 49 -14.02 55.25 -37.47
N ASP A 50 -13.47 54.00 -37.42
CA ASP A 50 -12.07 53.71 -37.71
C ASP A 50 -11.88 52.94 -39.00
N GLY A 51 -12.79 53.06 -39.99
CA GLY A 51 -12.61 52.47 -41.31
C GLY A 51 -12.58 50.94 -41.39
N LEU A 52 -12.95 50.24 -40.34
CA LEU A 52 -13.10 48.77 -40.28
C LEU A 52 -14.49 48.39 -40.81
N SER A 53 -14.60 48.11 -42.11
CA SER A 53 -15.83 47.54 -42.63
C SER A 53 -15.85 46.05 -42.50
N VAL A 54 -16.88 45.51 -41.82
CA VAL A 54 -17.16 44.06 -41.80
C VAL A 54 -17.27 43.59 -43.23
N LYS A 55 -16.39 42.68 -43.66
CA LYS A 55 -16.34 42.11 -45.00
C LYS A 55 -16.74 40.64 -44.97
N SER A 56 -17.44 40.20 -46.01
CA SER A 56 -17.72 38.79 -46.25
C SER A 56 -17.06 38.38 -47.56
N PHE A 57 -16.22 37.34 -47.49
CA PHE A 57 -15.49 36.84 -48.65
C PHE A 57 -14.96 35.42 -48.42
N ARG A 58 -14.62 34.75 -49.50
CA ARG A 58 -13.97 33.46 -49.46
C ARG A 58 -12.50 33.63 -49.02
N TRP A 59 -12.08 32.95 -47.93
CA TRP A 59 -10.72 32.96 -47.46
C TRP A 59 -10.18 31.53 -47.41
N LYS A 60 -9.17 31.20 -48.23
CA LYS A 60 -8.70 29.85 -48.46
C LYS A 60 -9.88 28.96 -48.91
N ASP A 61 -10.14 27.87 -48.16
CA ASP A 61 -11.21 26.90 -48.41
C ASP A 61 -12.51 27.17 -47.63
N GLY A 62 -12.58 28.34 -46.94
CA GLY A 62 -13.69 28.69 -46.06
C GLY A 62 -14.35 30.00 -46.33
N ASP A 63 -15.49 30.27 -45.70
CA ASP A 63 -16.26 31.51 -45.75
C ASP A 63 -15.95 32.38 -44.54
N TYR A 64 -15.39 33.56 -44.76
CA TYR A 64 -15.00 34.53 -43.73
C TYR A 64 -15.96 35.69 -43.63
N VAL A 65 -16.31 36.11 -42.42
CA VAL A 65 -17.05 37.34 -42.11
C VAL A 65 -16.35 38.04 -40.96
N GLY A 66 -15.93 39.29 -41.14
CA GLY A 66 -15.26 40.05 -40.09
C GLY A 66 -14.33 41.14 -40.60
N ASP A 67 -13.48 41.62 -39.71
CA ASP A 67 -12.50 42.66 -39.98
C ASP A 67 -11.44 42.16 -40.96
N ALA A 68 -11.10 42.95 -41.97
CA ALA A 68 -10.12 42.54 -42.95
C ALA A 68 -9.34 43.74 -43.52
N THR A 69 -8.06 43.48 -43.84
CA THR A 69 -7.21 44.41 -44.57
C THR A 69 -6.87 43.81 -45.94
N LYS A 70 -7.26 44.47 -47.03
CA LYS A 70 -7.01 43.97 -48.40
C LYS A 70 -7.50 42.53 -48.63
N ASN A 71 -8.70 42.19 -48.14
CA ASN A 71 -9.29 40.85 -48.18
C ASN A 71 -8.45 39.76 -47.48
N VAL A 72 -7.68 40.13 -46.47
CA VAL A 72 -6.99 39.24 -45.55
C VAL A 72 -7.60 39.44 -44.17
N PRO A 73 -8.05 38.39 -43.44
CA PRO A 73 -8.58 38.49 -42.11
C PRO A 73 -7.59 39.23 -41.19
N ASN A 74 -8.04 40.28 -40.50
CA ASN A 74 -7.18 41.07 -39.62
C ASN A 74 -8.07 41.89 -38.66
N GLY A 75 -8.11 41.49 -37.40
CA GLY A 75 -9.08 41.93 -36.41
C GLY A 75 -10.02 40.79 -36.00
N LYS A 76 -11.25 41.09 -35.59
CA LYS A 76 -12.24 40.09 -35.19
C LYS A 76 -12.99 39.49 -36.37
N GLY A 77 -13.22 38.18 -36.36
CA GLY A 77 -13.94 37.53 -37.43
C GLY A 77 -14.39 36.12 -37.13
N ARG A 78 -15.26 35.64 -38.03
CA ARG A 78 -15.77 34.27 -38.05
C ARG A 78 -15.38 33.62 -39.38
N LEU A 79 -14.76 32.43 -39.28
CA LEU A 79 -14.38 31.63 -40.44
C LEU A 79 -15.08 30.27 -40.34
N ILE A 80 -15.88 29.93 -41.34
CA ILE A 80 -16.47 28.60 -41.56
C ILE A 80 -15.54 27.90 -42.55
N MET A 81 -14.80 26.87 -42.07
CA MET A 81 -13.84 26.13 -42.90
C MET A 81 -14.56 25.11 -43.80
N GLY A 82 -13.91 24.69 -44.89
CA GLY A 82 -14.49 23.76 -45.86
C GLY A 82 -14.83 22.37 -45.28
N ASN A 83 -14.16 21.97 -44.21
CA ASN A 83 -14.47 20.74 -43.45
C ASN A 83 -15.66 20.88 -42.48
N GLY A 84 -16.21 22.10 -42.33
CA GLY A 84 -17.32 22.42 -41.47
C GLY A 84 -16.94 22.87 -40.04
N ASP A 85 -15.66 23.01 -39.73
CA ASP A 85 -15.22 23.62 -38.49
C ASP A 85 -15.45 25.13 -38.49
N ILE A 86 -15.70 25.73 -37.35
CA ILE A 86 -15.98 27.15 -37.18
C ILE A 86 -14.98 27.75 -36.19
N TYR A 87 -14.29 28.79 -36.65
CA TYR A 87 -13.48 29.62 -35.76
C TYR A 87 -14.11 31.02 -35.61
N GLU A 88 -14.20 31.50 -34.38
CA GLU A 88 -14.65 32.83 -34.00
C GLU A 88 -13.62 33.49 -33.09
N GLY A 89 -12.98 34.57 -33.52
CA GLY A 89 -11.92 35.18 -32.69
C GLY A 89 -11.06 36.18 -33.45
N ASP A 90 -9.89 36.42 -32.87
CA ASP A 90 -8.94 37.41 -33.39
C ASP A 90 -8.09 36.81 -34.51
N PHE A 91 -7.84 37.64 -35.53
CA PHE A 91 -6.96 37.35 -36.67
C PHE A 91 -5.88 38.44 -36.81
N VAL A 92 -4.68 38.02 -37.16
CA VAL A 92 -3.58 38.89 -37.55
C VAL A 92 -3.00 38.36 -38.86
N LYS A 93 -3.05 39.16 -39.94
CA LYS A 93 -2.51 38.79 -41.27
C LYS A 93 -2.98 37.39 -41.73
N GLY A 94 -4.29 37.10 -41.56
CA GLY A 94 -4.92 35.84 -41.96
C GLY A 94 -4.62 34.61 -41.10
N LYS A 95 -4.03 34.79 -39.95
CA LYS A 95 -3.76 33.74 -38.98
C LYS A 95 -4.59 33.94 -37.71
N ARG A 96 -5.09 32.85 -37.12
CA ARG A 96 -5.71 32.89 -35.80
C ARG A 96 -4.66 33.35 -34.78
N GLN A 97 -5.01 34.39 -34.03
CA GLN A 97 -4.11 35.04 -33.08
C GLN A 97 -4.95 35.61 -31.94
N GLY A 98 -4.34 35.81 -30.74
CA GLY A 98 -5.09 36.37 -29.62
C GLY A 98 -6.11 35.39 -29.05
N TYR A 99 -7.33 35.83 -28.75
CA TYR A 99 -8.37 34.97 -28.17
C TYR A 99 -9.37 34.52 -29.26
N GLY A 100 -9.77 33.25 -29.20
CA GLY A 100 -10.77 32.73 -30.14
C GLY A 100 -11.35 31.37 -29.73
N ILE A 101 -12.48 31.05 -30.35
CA ILE A 101 -13.21 29.80 -30.15
C ILE A 101 -13.17 29.00 -31.44
N LEU A 102 -12.70 27.78 -31.40
CA LEU A 102 -12.80 26.81 -32.49
C LEU A 102 -13.82 25.76 -32.09
N THR A 103 -14.86 25.61 -32.90
CA THR A 103 -15.84 24.53 -32.78
C THR A 103 -15.65 23.59 -33.96
N LEU A 104 -15.28 22.35 -33.67
CA LEU A 104 -15.10 21.31 -34.67
C LEU A 104 -16.48 20.77 -35.11
N LYS A 105 -16.58 20.31 -36.33
CA LYS A 105 -17.78 19.64 -36.85
C LYS A 105 -18.17 18.43 -36.02
N SER A 106 -17.22 17.79 -35.35
CA SER A 106 -17.45 16.69 -34.41
C SER A 106 -18.21 17.10 -33.13
N GLY A 107 -18.27 18.41 -32.83
CA GLY A 107 -18.84 18.96 -31.60
C GLY A 107 -17.80 19.27 -30.51
N GLU A 108 -16.55 18.93 -30.71
CA GLU A 108 -15.46 19.34 -29.83
C GLU A 108 -15.23 20.85 -29.91
N LYS A 109 -14.76 21.46 -28.81
CA LYS A 109 -14.57 22.92 -28.78
C LYS A 109 -13.27 23.25 -28.04
N TYR A 110 -12.48 24.16 -28.64
CA TYR A 110 -11.41 24.87 -27.93
C TYR A 110 -11.80 26.34 -27.75
N GLU A 111 -11.55 26.86 -26.57
CA GLU A 111 -11.80 28.26 -26.22
C GLU A 111 -10.56 28.79 -25.47
N GLY A 112 -9.79 29.68 -26.09
CA GLY A 112 -8.55 30.12 -25.50
C GLY A 112 -7.69 31.00 -26.39
N GLN A 113 -6.42 31.10 -26.02
CA GLN A 113 -5.43 31.88 -26.75
C GLN A 113 -4.89 31.11 -27.94
N TRP A 114 -4.58 31.87 -29.00
CA TRP A 114 -4.04 31.41 -30.27
C TRP A 114 -2.76 32.15 -30.61
N PHE A 115 -1.80 31.48 -31.21
CA PHE A 115 -0.60 32.07 -31.78
C PHE A 115 -0.25 31.37 -33.11
N ASN A 116 -0.19 32.12 -34.20
CA ASN A 116 0.13 31.61 -35.54
C ASN A 116 -0.73 30.42 -36.01
N ASN A 117 -2.03 30.39 -35.74
CA ASN A 117 -2.97 29.30 -35.99
C ASN A 117 -2.90 28.10 -35.02
N GLU A 118 -2.03 28.11 -34.04
CA GLU A 118 -1.85 27.05 -33.05
C GLU A 118 -2.51 27.45 -31.71
N GLN A 119 -3.08 26.50 -31.01
CA GLN A 119 -3.53 26.69 -29.62
C GLN A 119 -2.32 27.05 -28.76
N HIS A 120 -2.46 28.11 -27.95
CA HIS A 120 -1.33 28.66 -27.21
C HIS A 120 -1.81 29.32 -25.91
N GLY A 121 -0.92 29.50 -24.91
CA GLY A 121 -1.27 30.18 -23.69
C GLY A 121 -2.41 29.46 -22.91
N ARG A 122 -3.32 30.22 -22.30
CA ARG A 122 -4.46 29.62 -21.56
C ARG A 122 -5.59 29.27 -22.50
N GLY A 123 -6.18 28.09 -22.31
CA GLY A 123 -7.34 27.65 -23.02
C GLY A 123 -8.06 26.47 -22.40
N VAL A 124 -9.33 26.31 -22.77
CA VAL A 124 -10.18 25.20 -22.36
C VAL A 124 -10.55 24.38 -23.60
N TYR A 125 -10.34 23.06 -23.51
CA TYR A 125 -10.76 22.12 -24.54
C TYR A 125 -11.90 21.23 -24.02
N TYR A 126 -12.98 21.14 -24.76
CA TYR A 126 -14.15 20.31 -24.50
C TYR A 126 -14.15 19.16 -25.51
N TYR A 127 -13.92 17.95 -25.01
CA TYR A 127 -13.89 16.74 -25.83
C TYR A 127 -15.29 16.17 -26.06
N ILE A 128 -15.47 15.44 -27.14
CA ILE A 128 -16.76 14.81 -27.49
C ILE A 128 -17.22 13.80 -26.43
N ASN A 129 -16.31 13.17 -25.72
CA ASN A 129 -16.58 12.22 -24.64
C ASN A 129 -16.87 12.90 -23.28
N ASN A 130 -17.18 14.20 -23.27
CA ASN A 130 -17.39 15.02 -22.07
C ASN A 130 -16.18 15.19 -21.13
N ASN A 131 -14.99 14.84 -21.57
CA ASN A 131 -13.79 15.28 -20.88
C ASN A 131 -13.63 16.80 -21.11
N ARG A 132 -12.94 17.47 -20.17
CA ARG A 132 -12.59 18.87 -20.29
C ARG A 132 -11.18 19.12 -19.78
N TYR A 133 -10.36 19.75 -20.58
CA TYR A 133 -9.05 20.24 -20.14
C TYR A 133 -9.11 21.77 -19.97
N ASP A 134 -8.57 22.28 -18.87
CA ASP A 134 -8.44 23.71 -18.56
C ASP A 134 -7.00 23.98 -18.14
N GLY A 135 -6.21 24.59 -19.00
CA GLY A 135 -4.79 24.74 -18.71
C GLY A 135 -4.00 25.50 -19.77
N LEU A 136 -2.70 25.31 -19.69
CA LEU A 136 -1.76 25.91 -20.62
C LEU A 136 -1.56 25.04 -21.87
N TRP A 137 -1.34 25.72 -22.99
CA TRP A 137 -1.13 25.16 -24.31
C TRP A 137 0.13 25.75 -24.96
N TYR A 138 0.84 24.95 -25.68
CA TYR A 138 1.96 25.36 -26.50
C TYR A 138 1.97 24.58 -27.80
N ARG A 139 1.76 25.28 -28.93
CA ARG A 139 1.74 24.70 -30.29
C ARG A 139 0.82 23.47 -30.40
N ASP A 140 -0.44 23.65 -30.02
CA ASP A 140 -1.49 22.63 -30.01
C ASP A 140 -1.35 21.50 -28.99
N TYR A 141 -0.26 21.47 -28.15
CA TYR A 141 -0.06 20.49 -27.10
C TYR A 141 -0.41 21.07 -25.73
N LYS A 142 -0.95 20.23 -24.85
CA LYS A 142 -1.04 20.55 -23.41
C LYS A 142 0.37 20.64 -22.83
N GLU A 143 0.70 21.79 -22.26
CA GLU A 143 2.03 22.10 -21.77
C GLU A 143 1.95 22.95 -20.50
N GLY A 144 2.77 22.65 -19.47
CA GLY A 144 2.74 23.37 -18.20
C GLY A 144 1.56 22.99 -17.31
N LYS A 145 1.02 23.93 -16.52
CA LYS A 145 -0.06 23.65 -15.56
C LYS A 145 -1.42 23.54 -16.22
N GLY A 146 -2.18 22.49 -15.84
CA GLY A 146 -3.54 22.30 -16.32
C GLY A 146 -4.32 21.26 -15.52
N THR A 147 -5.65 21.32 -15.68
CA THR A 147 -6.59 20.41 -15.03
C THR A 147 -7.41 19.67 -16.08
N MET A 148 -7.39 18.35 -16.03
CA MET A 148 -8.25 17.48 -16.82
C MET A 148 -9.39 16.99 -15.93
N TYR A 149 -10.61 17.22 -16.37
CA TYR A 149 -11.84 16.68 -15.81
C TYR A 149 -12.29 15.54 -16.71
N TYR A 150 -12.31 14.33 -16.19
CA TYR A 150 -12.73 13.15 -16.94
C TYR A 150 -14.24 12.93 -16.83
N TYR A 151 -14.85 12.35 -17.83
CA TYR A 151 -16.29 12.08 -17.89
C TYR A 151 -16.79 11.17 -16.76
N ASN A 152 -15.91 10.32 -16.23
CA ASN A 152 -16.20 9.41 -15.11
C ASN A 152 -16.17 10.11 -13.74
N GLY A 153 -15.85 11.40 -13.69
CA GLY A 153 -15.76 12.20 -12.46
C GLY A 153 -14.35 12.29 -11.86
N ASP A 154 -13.38 11.59 -12.41
CA ASP A 154 -11.99 11.74 -11.98
C ASP A 154 -11.45 13.13 -12.37
N VAL A 155 -10.44 13.61 -11.63
CA VAL A 155 -9.79 14.88 -11.91
C VAL A 155 -8.27 14.73 -11.79
N TYR A 156 -7.55 15.20 -12.80
CA TYR A 156 -6.10 15.40 -12.68
C TYR A 156 -5.78 16.89 -12.70
N SER A 157 -4.97 17.38 -11.77
CA SER A 157 -4.47 18.74 -11.74
C SER A 157 -2.95 18.71 -11.51
N GLY A 158 -2.19 19.24 -12.46
CA GLY A 158 -0.73 19.18 -12.37
C GLY A 158 -0.02 19.64 -13.63
N ASP A 159 1.21 19.18 -13.76
CA ASP A 159 2.08 19.48 -14.89
C ASP A 159 1.77 18.59 -16.10
N TRP A 160 1.87 19.19 -17.28
CA TRP A 160 1.68 18.57 -18.59
C TRP A 160 2.89 18.85 -19.48
N LYS A 161 3.25 17.89 -20.29
CA LYS A 161 4.25 18.02 -21.34
C LYS A 161 3.87 17.13 -22.52
N ASP A 162 3.83 17.68 -23.72
CA ASP A 162 3.47 16.97 -24.95
C ASP A 162 2.20 16.12 -24.76
N ASP A 163 1.10 16.74 -24.28
CA ASP A 163 -0.20 16.12 -23.99
C ASP A 163 -0.23 15.09 -22.86
N LYS A 164 0.88 14.79 -22.21
CA LYS A 164 1.00 13.79 -21.15
C LYS A 164 1.18 14.44 -19.78
N ARG A 165 0.67 13.79 -18.73
CA ARG A 165 0.99 14.15 -17.35
C ARG A 165 2.50 13.95 -17.13
N ASN A 166 3.19 15.02 -16.72
CA ASN A 166 4.64 14.99 -16.61
C ASN A 166 5.11 16.07 -15.62
N GLY A 167 5.72 15.72 -14.52
CA GLY A 167 6.05 16.61 -13.40
C GLY A 167 5.16 16.35 -12.20
N GLU A 168 4.90 17.36 -11.38
CA GLU A 168 4.10 17.24 -10.17
C GLU A 168 2.60 17.35 -10.46
N GLY A 169 1.81 16.44 -9.87
CA GLY A 169 0.37 16.47 -10.04
C GLY A 169 -0.41 15.62 -9.06
N THR A 170 -1.70 15.97 -8.93
CA THR A 170 -2.67 15.25 -8.12
C THR A 170 -3.73 14.64 -9.02
N TYR A 171 -3.94 13.35 -8.90
CA TYR A 171 -5.06 12.63 -9.51
C TYR A 171 -6.05 12.25 -8.41
N THR A 172 -7.26 12.76 -8.52
CA THR A 172 -8.37 12.46 -7.60
C THR A 172 -9.37 11.58 -8.32
N TYR A 173 -9.62 10.42 -7.78
CA TYR A 173 -10.62 9.48 -8.30
C TYR A 173 -12.02 9.86 -7.79
N VAL A 174 -13.05 9.55 -8.55
CA VAL A 174 -14.44 9.76 -8.14
C VAL A 174 -14.80 9.02 -6.83
N SER A 175 -14.10 7.93 -6.53
CA SER A 175 -14.21 7.20 -5.25
C SER A 175 -13.74 7.99 -4.02
N GLY A 176 -13.06 9.12 -4.21
CA GLY A 176 -12.40 9.89 -3.16
C GLY A 176 -10.93 9.50 -2.94
N ALA A 177 -10.47 8.38 -3.52
CA ALA A 177 -9.04 8.06 -3.50
C ALA A 177 -8.22 9.13 -4.23
N SER A 178 -6.94 9.29 -3.86
CA SER A 178 -6.10 10.26 -4.54
C SER A 178 -4.63 9.84 -4.60
N TYR A 179 -3.97 10.21 -5.69
CA TYR A 179 -2.51 10.16 -5.80
C TYR A 179 -1.96 11.57 -5.93
N LYS A 180 -0.96 11.90 -5.14
CA LYS A 180 -0.20 13.15 -5.24
C LYS A 180 1.28 12.83 -5.35
N GLY A 181 1.93 13.26 -6.43
CA GLY A 181 3.35 12.99 -6.64
C GLY A 181 3.79 13.24 -8.06
N HIS A 182 4.94 12.67 -8.37
CA HIS A 182 5.61 12.87 -9.64
C HIS A 182 5.08 11.94 -10.73
N TRP A 183 4.97 12.46 -11.95
CA TRP A 183 4.50 11.79 -13.16
C TRP A 183 5.54 11.87 -14.27
N VAL A 184 5.69 10.82 -15.04
CA VAL A 184 6.47 10.80 -16.28
C VAL A 184 5.67 10.05 -17.34
N ASN A 185 5.35 10.71 -18.43
CA ASN A 185 4.60 10.13 -19.57
C ASN A 185 3.36 9.35 -19.10
N ASP A 186 2.46 10.01 -18.33
CA ASP A 186 1.21 9.46 -17.78
C ASP A 186 1.36 8.37 -16.72
N LYS A 187 2.57 8.06 -16.29
CA LYS A 187 2.83 7.06 -15.25
C LYS A 187 3.29 7.69 -13.95
N LYS A 188 2.83 7.16 -12.83
CA LYS A 188 3.37 7.48 -11.50
C LYS A 188 4.83 7.08 -11.44
N GLN A 189 5.70 8.02 -11.02
CA GLN A 189 7.14 7.86 -11.03
C GLN A 189 7.77 8.64 -9.87
N GLY A 190 8.92 8.18 -9.32
CA GLY A 190 9.60 8.90 -8.24
C GLY A 190 8.78 8.94 -6.95
N LYS A 191 8.87 10.03 -6.19
CA LYS A 191 8.15 10.17 -4.91
C LYS A 191 6.68 10.51 -5.11
N GLY A 192 5.81 9.90 -4.30
CA GLY A 192 4.39 10.20 -4.29
C GLY A 192 3.66 9.51 -3.13
N SER A 193 2.48 10.05 -2.82
CA SER A 193 1.56 9.46 -1.85
C SER A 193 0.27 9.03 -2.55
N PHE A 194 -0.25 7.88 -2.15
CA PHE A 194 -1.57 7.40 -2.56
C PHE A 194 -2.43 7.19 -1.31
N ASP A 195 -3.59 7.80 -1.30
CA ASP A 195 -4.62 7.66 -0.27
C ASP A 195 -5.81 6.93 -0.88
N TRP A 196 -6.19 5.77 -0.32
CA TRP A 196 -7.30 4.95 -0.82
C TRP A 196 -8.67 5.34 -0.26
N PHE A 197 -8.72 6.37 0.60
CA PHE A 197 -9.95 6.87 1.23
C PHE A 197 -10.63 5.89 2.22
N ASP A 198 -10.09 4.70 2.39
CA ASP A 198 -10.56 3.69 3.37
C ASP A 198 -9.72 3.70 4.66
N GLY A 199 -8.82 4.66 4.81
CA GLY A 199 -7.81 4.76 5.89
C GLY A 199 -6.47 4.13 5.52
N THR A 200 -6.38 3.52 4.33
CA THR A 200 -5.13 2.97 3.80
C THR A 200 -4.36 4.04 3.05
N LYS A 201 -3.05 4.12 3.26
CA LYS A 201 -2.19 5.11 2.62
C LYS A 201 -0.82 4.54 2.29
N TYR A 202 -0.23 4.96 1.18
CA TYR A 202 1.17 4.72 0.86
C TYR A 202 1.92 6.03 0.62
N GLU A 203 3.11 6.15 1.19
CA GLU A 203 4.03 7.26 0.96
C GLU A 203 5.40 6.69 0.61
N GLY A 204 5.87 6.91 -0.62
CA GLY A 204 7.13 6.31 -1.05
C GLY A 204 7.45 6.50 -2.52
N ASN A 205 8.32 5.63 -2.99
CA ASN A 205 8.77 5.65 -4.37
C ASN A 205 7.86 4.82 -5.28
N TRP A 206 7.72 5.32 -6.50
CA TRP A 206 6.91 4.74 -7.57
C TRP A 206 7.77 4.53 -8.82
N PHE A 207 7.51 3.47 -9.53
CA PHE A 207 8.09 3.19 -10.84
C PHE A 207 7.04 2.53 -11.74
N ASN A 208 6.76 3.13 -12.90
CA ASN A 208 5.77 2.63 -13.87
C ASN A 208 4.40 2.31 -13.25
N ASN A 209 3.87 3.20 -12.39
CA ASN A 209 2.59 3.06 -11.66
C ASN A 209 2.60 2.07 -10.47
N GLN A 210 3.70 1.38 -10.20
CA GLN A 210 3.84 0.42 -9.10
C GLN A 210 4.67 1.01 -7.96
N ARG A 211 4.40 0.61 -6.72
CA ARG A 211 5.27 0.89 -5.57
C ARG A 211 6.60 0.17 -5.78
N ASN A 212 7.70 0.92 -5.76
CA ASN A 212 9.02 0.38 -6.06
C ASN A 212 10.10 1.24 -5.40
N GLY A 213 11.03 0.64 -4.65
CA GLY A 213 11.98 1.33 -3.80
C GLY A 213 11.44 1.54 -2.39
N PHE A 214 11.96 2.52 -1.64
CA PHE A 214 11.59 2.71 -0.24
C PHE A 214 10.25 3.42 -0.07
N GLY A 215 9.43 2.96 0.90
CA GLY A 215 8.15 3.58 1.22
C GLY A 215 7.52 3.07 2.51
N THR A 216 6.51 3.82 2.96
CA THR A 216 5.69 3.51 4.13
C THR A 216 4.26 3.21 3.67
N TYR A 217 3.71 2.11 4.16
CA TYR A 217 2.32 1.73 3.95
C TYR A 217 1.60 1.72 5.30
N TYR A 218 0.51 2.46 5.37
CA TYR A 218 -0.39 2.53 6.51
C TYR A 218 -1.63 1.71 6.19
N TYR A 219 -1.92 0.70 6.99
CA TYR A 219 -3.10 -0.14 6.84
C TYR A 219 -4.29 0.48 7.58
N ALA A 220 -5.49 0.23 7.10
CA ALA A 220 -6.72 0.76 7.69
C ALA A 220 -6.98 0.28 9.12
N ASP A 221 -6.46 -0.89 9.49
CA ASP A 221 -6.58 -1.47 10.83
C ASP A 221 -5.58 -0.87 11.84
N GLY A 222 -4.63 -0.07 11.39
CA GLY A 222 -3.61 0.60 12.21
C GLY A 222 -2.24 -0.07 12.18
N ASP A 223 -2.06 -1.13 11.41
CA ASP A 223 -0.74 -1.68 11.11
C ASP A 223 0.07 -0.72 10.23
N MET A 224 1.38 -0.88 10.20
CA MET A 224 2.27 -0.07 9.37
C MET A 224 3.47 -0.89 8.88
N TYR A 225 3.79 -0.76 7.60
CA TYR A 225 5.03 -1.27 7.04
C TYR A 225 5.92 -0.12 6.57
N VAL A 226 7.21 -0.18 6.89
CA VAL A 226 8.25 0.75 6.41
C VAL A 226 9.38 -0.07 5.85
N GLY A 227 9.70 0.08 4.57
CA GLY A 227 10.76 -0.72 3.96
C GLY A 227 10.81 -0.64 2.45
N ASP A 228 11.51 -1.59 1.87
CA ASP A 228 11.68 -1.71 0.43
C ASP A 228 10.46 -2.34 -0.22
N TRP A 229 10.16 -1.88 -1.43
CA TRP A 229 9.07 -2.35 -2.29
C TRP A 229 9.61 -2.73 -3.67
N LYS A 230 9.05 -3.76 -4.25
CA LYS A 230 9.31 -4.16 -5.62
C LYS A 230 8.03 -4.66 -6.26
N ASP A 231 7.62 -4.05 -7.38
CA ASP A 231 6.46 -4.43 -8.17
C ASP A 231 5.20 -4.62 -7.29
N ASP A 232 4.89 -3.58 -6.47
CA ASP A 232 3.79 -3.54 -5.49
C ASP A 232 3.89 -4.49 -4.30
N ASN A 233 4.97 -5.27 -4.16
CA ASN A 233 5.18 -6.18 -3.05
C ASN A 233 6.24 -5.66 -2.07
N GLN A 234 6.08 -5.94 -0.77
CA GLN A 234 7.14 -5.79 0.22
C GLN A 234 8.33 -6.63 -0.20
N HIS A 235 9.52 -6.05 -0.16
CA HIS A 235 10.76 -6.70 -0.62
C HIS A 235 11.96 -6.20 0.18
N GLY A 236 13.12 -6.89 0.07
CA GLY A 236 14.35 -6.43 0.72
C GLY A 236 14.21 -6.30 2.23
N LYS A 237 14.63 -5.18 2.80
CA LYS A 237 14.55 -4.93 4.24
C LYS A 237 13.31 -4.13 4.59
N GLY A 238 12.66 -4.50 5.72
CA GLY A 238 11.49 -3.79 6.18
C GLY A 238 11.19 -3.98 7.67
N ILE A 239 10.42 -3.03 8.19
CA ILE A 239 9.89 -3.04 9.55
C ILE A 239 8.38 -3.07 9.45
N TYR A 240 7.75 -4.07 10.05
CA TYR A 240 6.31 -4.16 10.20
C TYR A 240 5.93 -3.89 11.66
N ARG A 241 5.08 -2.93 11.89
CA ARG A 241 4.52 -2.57 13.20
C ARG A 241 3.07 -2.97 13.22
N PHE A 242 2.76 -3.95 14.05
CA PHE A 242 1.41 -4.42 14.26
C PHE A 242 0.67 -3.49 15.22
N LYS A 243 -0.62 -3.31 15.02
CA LYS A 243 -1.50 -2.53 15.91
C LYS A 243 -1.45 -3.00 17.37
N ASN A 244 -1.24 -4.30 17.59
CA ASN A 244 -1.12 -4.88 18.94
C ASN A 244 0.19 -4.50 19.66
N GLY A 245 1.11 -3.80 18.97
CA GLY A 245 2.41 -3.38 19.50
C GLY A 245 3.57 -4.32 19.17
N ASP A 246 3.33 -5.44 18.50
CA ASP A 246 4.41 -6.28 17.98
C ASP A 246 5.20 -5.53 16.90
N VAL A 247 6.49 -5.81 16.78
CA VAL A 247 7.35 -5.24 15.74
C VAL A 247 8.20 -6.33 15.13
N TYR A 248 8.07 -6.53 13.84
CA TYR A 248 8.99 -7.33 13.05
C TYR A 248 9.97 -6.43 12.30
N GLU A 249 11.24 -6.77 12.32
CA GLU A 249 12.30 -6.16 11.52
C GLU A 249 13.11 -7.26 10.83
N GLY A 250 13.16 -7.28 9.50
CA GLY A 250 13.84 -8.35 8.77
C GLY A 250 13.70 -8.24 7.26
N GLN A 251 13.91 -9.37 6.62
CA GLN A 251 13.88 -9.50 5.18
C GLN A 251 12.50 -9.90 4.67
N TYR A 252 12.16 -9.40 3.47
CA TYR A 252 10.94 -9.70 2.74
C TYR A 252 11.25 -10.14 1.31
N GLN A 253 10.45 -11.05 0.80
CA GLN A 253 10.45 -11.45 -0.60
C GLN A 253 9.00 -11.68 -1.05
N ASN A 254 8.58 -10.93 -2.09
CA ASN A 254 7.24 -11.03 -2.66
C ASN A 254 6.10 -10.90 -1.63
N GLY A 255 6.27 -10.00 -0.65
CA GLY A 255 5.28 -9.72 0.38
C GLY A 255 5.41 -10.57 1.65
N GLU A 256 6.27 -11.59 1.67
CA GLU A 256 6.40 -12.51 2.79
C GLU A 256 7.73 -12.32 3.54
N ARG A 257 7.69 -12.49 4.88
CA ARG A 257 8.91 -12.49 5.70
C ARG A 257 9.79 -13.68 5.32
N THR A 258 11.07 -13.43 5.12
CA THR A 258 12.05 -14.45 4.74
C THR A 258 13.42 -14.13 5.34
N GLY A 259 14.40 -15.06 5.20
CA GLY A 259 15.76 -14.81 5.67
C GLY A 259 15.86 -14.49 7.16
N GLU A 260 16.81 -13.66 7.54
CA GLU A 260 17.03 -13.27 8.94
C GLU A 260 16.08 -12.15 9.37
N GLY A 261 15.54 -12.27 10.58
CA GLY A 261 14.65 -11.25 11.15
C GLY A 261 14.54 -11.34 12.67
N VAL A 262 13.95 -10.28 13.22
CA VAL A 262 13.68 -10.11 14.65
C VAL A 262 12.22 -9.75 14.82
N THR A 263 11.52 -10.47 15.71
CA THR A 263 10.19 -10.05 16.19
C THR A 263 10.29 -9.67 17.66
N ASN A 264 9.95 -8.44 17.99
CA ASN A 264 9.74 -7.98 19.35
C ASN A 264 8.23 -7.99 19.61
N PHE A 265 7.77 -8.82 20.52
CA PHE A 265 6.36 -8.91 20.87
C PHE A 265 5.98 -7.87 21.93
N ALA A 266 4.75 -7.39 21.89
CA ALA A 266 4.23 -6.39 22.83
C ALA A 266 4.30 -6.84 24.31
N ASN A 267 4.21 -8.15 24.55
CA ASN A 267 4.37 -8.74 25.89
C ASN A 267 5.83 -8.73 26.39
N GLY A 268 6.75 -8.32 25.54
CA GLY A 268 8.18 -8.24 25.80
C GLY A 268 8.96 -9.52 25.47
N ASP A 269 8.34 -10.53 24.88
CA ASP A 269 9.02 -11.68 24.30
C ASP A 269 9.80 -11.25 23.06
N LYS A 270 10.75 -12.06 22.62
CA LYS A 270 11.56 -11.78 21.44
C LYS A 270 11.91 -13.05 20.69
N TYR A 271 11.74 -13.01 19.37
CA TYR A 271 12.33 -14.00 18.47
C TYR A 271 13.43 -13.36 17.62
N THR A 272 14.53 -14.07 17.45
CA THR A 272 15.62 -13.69 16.53
C THR A 272 16.03 -14.94 15.76
N GLY A 273 15.92 -14.93 14.44
CA GLY A 273 16.26 -16.11 13.64
C GLY A 273 15.73 -16.00 12.22
N ARG A 274 15.69 -17.14 11.55
CA ARG A 274 15.28 -17.24 10.16
C ARG A 274 13.77 -17.35 10.02
N PHE A 275 13.28 -16.82 8.91
CA PHE A 275 11.90 -16.91 8.44
C PHE A 275 11.87 -17.55 7.06
N LEU A 276 10.80 -18.24 6.76
CA LEU A 276 10.48 -18.79 5.44
C LEU A 276 8.96 -18.72 5.24
N ASN A 277 8.52 -18.06 4.16
CA ASN A 277 7.11 -17.89 3.83
C ASN A 277 6.28 -17.33 5.00
N GLY A 278 6.84 -16.33 5.71
CA GLY A 278 6.17 -15.68 6.84
C GLY A 278 6.32 -16.37 8.19
N GLU A 279 6.80 -17.62 8.25
CA GLU A 279 6.91 -18.44 9.47
C GLU A 279 8.35 -18.52 9.98
N GLN A 280 8.52 -18.69 11.31
CA GLN A 280 9.82 -18.98 11.93
C GLN A 280 10.32 -20.34 11.41
N SER A 281 11.56 -20.38 10.93
CA SER A 281 12.15 -21.56 10.30
C SER A 281 13.67 -21.59 10.46
N GLY A 282 14.28 -22.78 10.36
CA GLY A 282 15.75 -22.92 10.48
C GLY A 282 16.25 -22.60 11.89
N GLN A 283 17.40 -21.94 12.01
CA GLN A 283 17.97 -21.59 13.31
C GLN A 283 17.33 -20.32 13.86
N GLY A 284 17.00 -20.34 15.15
CA GLY A 284 16.42 -19.19 15.85
C GLY A 284 16.47 -19.29 17.36
N THR A 285 16.36 -18.13 17.99
CA THR A 285 16.27 -17.99 19.45
C THR A 285 14.98 -17.28 19.83
N TYR A 286 14.19 -17.89 20.68
CA TYR A 286 13.01 -17.27 21.30
C TYR A 286 13.29 -17.03 22.79
N ILE A 287 13.01 -15.84 23.25
CA ILE A 287 13.15 -15.41 24.63
C ILE A 287 11.76 -15.09 25.17
N TRP A 288 11.25 -15.92 26.07
CA TRP A 288 10.08 -15.58 26.88
C TRP A 288 10.51 -14.66 28.01
N LYS A 289 10.08 -13.42 27.99
CA LYS A 289 10.51 -12.39 28.94
C LYS A 289 10.38 -12.86 30.40
N GLY A 290 11.52 -12.94 31.07
CA GLY A 290 11.59 -13.32 32.49
C GLY A 290 11.25 -14.77 32.81
N LYS A 291 11.08 -15.65 31.81
CA LYS A 291 10.68 -17.05 31.98
C LYS A 291 11.74 -18.05 31.47
N ALA A 292 12.02 -17.98 30.17
CA ALA A 292 12.82 -19.00 29.51
C ALA A 292 13.46 -18.50 28.22
N THR A 293 14.36 -19.30 27.65
CA THR A 293 14.95 -19.13 26.34
C THR A 293 14.96 -20.47 25.62
N TYR A 294 14.60 -20.49 24.35
CA TYR A 294 14.86 -21.60 23.43
C TYR A 294 15.80 -21.13 22.33
N THR A 295 16.84 -21.93 22.06
CA THR A 295 17.74 -21.74 20.92
C THR A 295 17.88 -23.05 20.18
N GLY A 296 17.51 -23.06 18.89
CA GLY A 296 17.54 -24.30 18.11
C GLY A 296 16.86 -24.19 16.77
N GLN A 297 16.47 -25.34 16.23
CA GLN A 297 15.80 -25.47 14.96
C GLN A 297 14.30 -25.20 15.09
N TRP A 298 13.75 -24.54 14.07
CA TRP A 298 12.35 -24.14 13.95
C TRP A 298 11.76 -24.64 12.64
N LYS A 299 10.50 -24.97 12.66
CA LYS A 299 9.69 -25.28 11.47
C LYS A 299 8.24 -24.89 11.73
N ALA A 300 7.65 -24.09 10.82
CA ALA A 300 6.26 -23.67 10.91
C ALA A 300 5.92 -23.08 12.29
N ASP A 301 6.71 -22.07 12.73
CA ASP A 301 6.58 -21.35 14.02
C ASP A 301 6.77 -22.23 15.28
N LYS A 302 7.28 -23.45 15.16
CA LYS A 302 7.48 -24.38 16.28
C LYS A 302 8.91 -24.85 16.37
N PRO A 303 9.47 -25.07 17.60
CA PRO A 303 10.66 -25.86 17.80
C PRO A 303 10.55 -27.23 17.11
N ASP A 304 11.50 -27.54 16.19
CA ASP A 304 11.51 -28.82 15.47
C ASP A 304 12.94 -29.13 15.03
N GLY A 305 13.50 -30.26 15.49
CA GLY A 305 14.89 -30.62 15.32
C GLY A 305 15.69 -30.44 16.64
N ARG A 306 17.00 -30.14 16.56
CA ARG A 306 17.81 -29.95 17.76
C ARG A 306 17.66 -28.55 18.34
N GLY A 307 17.58 -28.49 19.70
CA GLY A 307 17.52 -27.21 20.40
C GLY A 307 17.72 -27.34 21.90
N VAL A 308 18.07 -26.19 22.48
CA VAL A 308 18.32 -26.02 23.91
C VAL A 308 17.25 -25.11 24.50
N TYR A 309 16.57 -25.59 25.53
CA TYR A 309 15.60 -24.81 26.30
C TYR A 309 16.12 -24.57 27.70
N LYS A 310 16.15 -23.33 28.15
CA LYS A 310 16.62 -22.93 29.49
C LYS A 310 15.55 -22.12 30.17
N THR A 311 15.19 -22.52 31.40
CA THR A 311 14.30 -21.74 32.26
C THR A 311 15.08 -20.73 33.11
N LYS A 312 14.40 -19.68 33.56
CA LYS A 312 14.97 -18.74 34.54
C LYS A 312 15.29 -19.42 35.88
N ALA A 313 14.57 -20.50 36.23
CA ALA A 313 14.80 -21.27 37.42
C ALA A 313 16.11 -22.05 37.38
N GLY A 314 16.67 -22.30 36.21
CA GLY A 314 17.93 -23.04 36.03
C GLY A 314 17.79 -24.39 35.34
N ASP A 315 16.54 -24.83 35.02
CA ASP A 315 16.38 -26.05 34.24
C ASP A 315 16.94 -25.84 32.83
N ASN A 316 17.55 -26.88 32.27
CA ASN A 316 18.14 -26.88 30.95
C ASN A 316 17.86 -28.20 30.26
N TYR A 317 17.15 -28.18 29.15
CA TYR A 317 16.97 -29.30 28.23
C TYR A 317 17.79 -29.07 26.95
N ASP A 318 18.66 -30.03 26.62
CA ASP A 318 19.39 -30.08 25.36
C ASP A 318 19.00 -31.36 24.63
N GLY A 319 18.27 -31.28 23.54
CA GLY A 319 17.76 -32.47 22.87
C GLY A 319 17.00 -32.18 21.59
N THR A 320 16.27 -33.21 21.18
CA THR A 320 15.43 -33.16 19.97
C THR A 320 14.01 -32.71 20.30
N TRP A 321 13.43 -31.98 19.33
CA TRP A 321 12.09 -31.39 19.37
C TRP A 321 11.30 -31.81 18.17
N LYS A 322 10.02 -31.96 18.34
CA LYS A 322 9.07 -32.20 17.24
C LYS A 322 7.77 -31.47 17.50
N ASN A 323 7.37 -30.62 16.55
CA ASN A 323 6.15 -29.82 16.68
C ASN A 323 6.02 -29.03 17.99
N GLY A 324 7.12 -28.52 18.55
CA GLY A 324 7.14 -27.74 19.79
C GLY A 324 7.23 -28.56 21.06
N MET A 325 7.36 -29.88 20.97
CA MET A 325 7.48 -30.79 22.13
C MET A 325 8.86 -31.49 22.16
N MET A 326 9.39 -31.76 23.36
CA MET A 326 10.56 -32.63 23.52
C MET A 326 10.19 -34.02 23.00
N ASP A 327 10.89 -34.49 21.96
CA ASP A 327 10.65 -35.80 21.34
C ASP A 327 11.97 -36.34 20.79
N GLY A 328 12.34 -37.56 21.18
CA GLY A 328 13.61 -38.21 20.87
C GLY A 328 14.66 -38.04 21.94
N GLU A 329 15.94 -38.08 21.60
CA GLU A 329 17.06 -38.05 22.57
C GLU A 329 17.27 -36.67 23.19
N GLY A 330 17.50 -36.62 24.50
CA GLY A 330 17.79 -35.37 25.19
C GLY A 330 18.45 -35.54 26.55
N VAL A 331 19.00 -34.45 27.04
CA VAL A 331 19.57 -34.31 28.40
C VAL A 331 18.81 -33.17 29.09
N LEU A 332 18.22 -33.51 30.23
CA LEU A 332 17.58 -32.55 31.12
C LEU A 332 18.43 -32.39 32.40
N HIS A 333 18.77 -31.14 32.69
CA HIS A 333 19.31 -30.76 34.01
C HIS A 333 18.25 -29.93 34.72
N THR A 334 17.87 -30.32 35.91
CA THR A 334 16.95 -29.55 36.75
C THR A 334 17.67 -28.49 37.54
N ALA A 335 16.95 -27.42 37.93
CA ALA A 335 17.47 -26.37 38.81
C ALA A 335 17.95 -26.93 40.19
N GLN A 336 17.42 -28.08 40.62
CA GLN A 336 17.78 -28.75 41.85
C GLN A 336 19.08 -29.55 41.73
N GLY A 337 19.62 -29.75 40.52
CA GLY A 337 20.87 -30.47 40.26
C GLY A 337 20.68 -31.91 39.77
N GLU A 338 19.46 -32.36 39.54
CA GLU A 338 19.20 -33.66 38.92
C GLU A 338 19.58 -33.64 37.42
N ARG A 339 19.97 -34.81 36.92
CA ARG A 339 20.26 -34.99 35.50
C ARG A 339 19.54 -36.22 34.97
N TYR A 340 18.79 -36.03 33.88
CA TYR A 340 18.21 -37.12 33.10
C TYR A 340 18.84 -37.10 31.70
N LYS A 341 19.30 -38.26 31.22
CA LYS A 341 19.74 -38.48 29.84
C LYS A 341 18.97 -39.66 29.29
N GLY A 342 18.19 -39.46 28.27
CA GLY A 342 17.35 -40.52 27.68
C GLY A 342 16.41 -39.99 26.61
N GLN A 343 15.42 -40.81 26.33
CA GLN A 343 14.41 -40.47 25.34
C GLN A 343 13.26 -39.70 25.96
N PHE A 344 12.65 -38.87 25.13
CA PHE A 344 11.42 -38.11 25.40
C PHE A 344 10.39 -38.41 24.34
N LYS A 345 9.12 -38.33 24.68
CA LYS A 345 8.00 -38.37 23.77
C LYS A 345 6.91 -37.43 24.27
N ASP A 346 6.46 -36.50 23.41
CA ASP A 346 5.41 -35.55 23.76
C ASP A 346 5.65 -34.85 25.12
N ASN A 347 6.87 -34.32 25.34
CA ASN A 347 7.35 -33.68 26.60
C ASN A 347 7.50 -34.61 27.80
N GLN A 348 7.29 -35.89 27.65
CA GLN A 348 7.41 -36.86 28.78
C GLN A 348 8.66 -37.71 28.63
N LYS A 349 9.32 -38.07 29.79
CA LYS A 349 10.37 -39.07 29.84
C LYS A 349 9.83 -40.38 29.23
N HIS A 350 10.58 -40.99 28.32
CA HIS A 350 10.18 -42.22 27.63
C HIS A 350 11.40 -43.08 27.29
N GLY A 351 11.20 -44.39 27.06
CA GLY A 351 12.27 -45.30 26.65
C GLY A 351 13.42 -45.38 27.65
N SER A 352 14.56 -45.82 27.19
CA SER A 352 15.77 -46.07 28.04
C SER A 352 16.39 -44.76 28.52
N CYS A 353 16.87 -44.75 29.74
CA CYS A 353 17.48 -43.56 30.35
C CYS A 353 18.54 -43.87 31.42
N ILE A 354 19.32 -42.84 31.69
CA ILE A 354 20.15 -42.69 32.88
C ILE A 354 19.68 -41.45 33.63
N GLU A 355 19.34 -41.60 34.90
CA GLU A 355 18.95 -40.49 35.77
C GLU A 355 19.89 -40.41 36.97
N ILE A 356 20.35 -39.22 37.30
CA ILE A 356 21.22 -38.97 38.46
C ILE A 356 20.48 -37.97 39.33
N THR A 357 20.19 -38.37 40.55
CA THR A 357 19.50 -37.56 41.57
C THR A 357 20.47 -36.61 42.27
N VAL A 358 19.95 -35.70 43.07
CA VAL A 358 20.73 -34.67 43.77
C VAL A 358 21.76 -35.27 44.72
N ASP A 359 21.44 -36.41 45.39
CA ASP A 359 22.36 -37.13 46.29
C ASP A 359 23.41 -37.97 45.55
N GLY A 360 23.39 -37.97 44.21
CA GLY A 360 24.30 -38.70 43.35
C GLY A 360 23.89 -40.15 43.06
N THR A 361 22.73 -40.60 43.50
CA THR A 361 22.17 -41.91 43.15
C THR A 361 21.91 -41.97 41.64
N ARG A 362 22.38 -43.02 40.97
CA ARG A 362 22.18 -43.22 39.52
C ARG A 362 21.18 -44.34 39.29
N PHE A 363 20.11 -43.99 38.56
CA PHE A 363 19.13 -44.93 38.06
C PHE A 363 19.39 -45.20 36.57
N GLU A 364 19.47 -46.44 36.18
CA GLU A 364 19.51 -46.94 34.80
C GLU A 364 18.28 -47.79 34.56
N GLY A 365 17.42 -47.38 33.66
CA GLY A 365 16.15 -48.08 33.42
C GLY A 365 15.40 -47.47 32.25
N SER A 366 14.07 -47.54 32.32
CA SER A 366 13.21 -46.98 31.29
C SER A 366 11.98 -46.30 31.89
N TYR A 367 11.36 -45.45 31.02
CA TYR A 367 10.12 -44.76 31.30
C TYR A 367 9.09 -45.07 30.20
N ASP A 368 7.83 -45.14 30.58
CA ASP A 368 6.69 -45.06 29.66
C ASP A 368 5.79 -43.95 30.12
N ARG A 369 5.52 -42.96 29.18
CA ARG A 369 4.65 -41.78 29.41
C ARG A 369 4.93 -41.07 30.75
N GLY A 370 6.21 -40.82 31.05
CA GLY A 370 6.61 -40.09 32.23
C GLY A 370 6.73 -40.91 33.51
N GLU A 371 6.36 -42.19 33.50
CA GLU A 371 6.45 -43.09 34.64
C GLU A 371 7.55 -44.15 34.45
N ARG A 372 8.29 -44.48 35.52
CA ARG A 372 9.28 -45.57 35.46
C ARG A 372 8.59 -46.87 35.07
N HIS A 373 9.12 -47.59 34.09
CA HIS A 373 8.55 -48.81 33.56
C HIS A 373 9.64 -49.77 33.10
N GLY A 374 9.46 -51.08 33.29
CA GLY A 374 10.43 -52.10 32.90
C GLY A 374 11.57 -52.30 33.92
N ASN A 375 12.61 -52.99 33.51
CA ASN A 375 13.73 -53.33 34.34
C ASN A 375 14.60 -52.11 34.69
N PHE A 376 15.17 -52.08 35.86
CA PHE A 376 16.07 -51.05 36.32
C PHE A 376 17.24 -51.60 37.14
N THR A 377 18.30 -50.76 37.23
CA THR A 377 19.39 -50.89 38.18
C THR A 377 19.67 -49.52 38.82
N GLU A 378 19.90 -49.53 40.16
CA GLU A 378 20.29 -48.34 40.91
C GLU A 378 21.71 -48.52 41.46
N TYR A 379 22.46 -47.40 41.44
CA TYR A 379 23.84 -47.33 41.94
C TYR A 379 23.97 -46.15 42.90
N ASP A 380 24.84 -46.34 43.95
CA ASP A 380 25.19 -45.22 44.80
C ASP A 380 26.13 -44.21 44.09
N LYS A 381 26.46 -43.12 44.77
CA LYS A 381 27.36 -42.08 44.27
C LYS A 381 28.78 -42.56 43.92
N ASN A 382 29.19 -43.70 44.48
CA ASN A 382 30.50 -44.31 44.25
C ASN A 382 30.45 -45.34 43.11
N GLY A 383 29.28 -45.59 42.53
CA GLY A 383 29.08 -46.54 41.44
C GLY A 383 28.78 -47.98 41.88
N ASN A 384 28.56 -48.21 43.15
CA ASN A 384 28.18 -49.54 43.63
C ASN A 384 26.71 -49.80 43.40
N LYS A 385 26.37 -51.00 42.90
CA LYS A 385 24.97 -51.41 42.69
C LYS A 385 24.27 -51.57 44.04
N ILE A 386 23.15 -50.83 44.23
CA ILE A 386 22.39 -50.82 45.48
C ILE A 386 21.01 -51.46 45.35
N ALA A 387 20.44 -51.50 44.12
CA ALA A 387 19.19 -52.17 43.90
C ALA A 387 19.03 -52.56 42.41
N ALA A 388 18.17 -53.56 42.13
CA ALA A 388 17.68 -53.91 40.81
C ALA A 388 16.29 -54.50 40.93
N GLY A 389 15.50 -54.40 39.88
CA GLY A 389 14.13 -54.94 39.87
C GLY A 389 13.38 -54.49 38.63
N SER A 390 12.07 -54.37 38.75
CA SER A 390 11.20 -53.86 37.71
C SER A 390 10.19 -52.87 38.23
N TYR A 391 9.73 -51.97 37.31
CA TYR A 391 8.63 -51.05 37.54
C TYR A 391 7.49 -51.40 36.56
N ASN A 392 6.25 -51.29 37.06
CA ASN A 392 5.05 -51.27 36.21
C ASN A 392 4.32 -49.97 36.45
N HIS A 393 4.43 -49.03 35.46
CA HIS A 393 3.87 -47.69 35.53
C HIS A 393 4.05 -47.02 36.90
N GLY A 394 5.28 -46.69 37.23
CA GLY A 394 5.69 -46.02 38.47
C GLY A 394 5.68 -46.91 39.72
N ARG A 395 5.08 -48.09 39.68
CA ARG A 395 4.99 -49.00 40.83
C ARG A 395 6.11 -50.03 40.77
N ARG A 396 6.98 -50.08 41.80
CA ARG A 396 8.03 -51.07 41.95
C ARG A 396 7.41 -52.43 42.20
N THR A 397 7.70 -53.46 41.37
CA THR A 397 7.09 -54.81 41.46
C THR A 397 8.06 -55.84 42.05
N GLU A 398 9.36 -55.70 41.79
CA GLU A 398 10.41 -56.56 42.36
C GLU A 398 11.60 -55.71 42.76
N THR A 399 12.29 -56.08 43.85
CA THR A 399 13.49 -55.38 44.31
C THR A 399 14.44 -56.40 44.87
N PHE A 400 15.61 -56.53 44.24
CA PHE A 400 16.74 -57.26 44.82
C PHE A 400 17.63 -56.23 45.53
N ARG A 401 17.71 -56.32 46.87
CA ARG A 401 18.67 -55.55 47.63
C ARG A 401 19.85 -56.49 48.03
N LYS A 402 21.08 -56.01 47.89
CA LYS A 402 22.25 -56.63 48.44
C LYS A 402 22.40 -56.27 49.91
#